data_146f3d9949b1290f8c923c719c470b72
#
_entry.id   146f3d9949b1290f8c923c719c470b72
#
_cell.length_a   1.000
_cell.length_b   1.000
_cell.length_c   1.000
_cell.angle_alpha   90.00
_cell.angle_beta   90.00
_cell.angle_gamma   90.00
#
_symmetry.space_group_name_H-M   'P 1'
#
loop_
_entity.id
_entity.type
_entity.pdbx_description
1 polymer ?
#
loop_
_entity_poly.entity_id
_entity_poly.type
_entity_poly.pdbx_seq_one_letter_code
_entity_poly.pdbx_strand_id
1 'polypeptide(L)'
;ATRNANDGISLIRTVENALVEVSGMLQRMRVLAVQSANDTNTATERAFANNELNQLQLEISRVSLNTRYNGAQVLNGSFSGKSLQVGTESGESISFSIANVESSKLGAFVISGTRRDAVASSATGTAPANGTNTNSLTLEANGISRTIVHEAGIEAKTVAMRINAVAGATQV
;
A
#
# COMPACT_ATOMS: atom_id res chain seq x y z
N ALA A 1 -6.54 -4.88 37.82
CA ALA A 1 -5.91 -5.90 36.97
C ALA A 1 -6.94 -6.61 36.12
N THR A 2 -7.84 -7.44 36.63
CA THR A 2 -8.78 -8.28 35.85
C THR A 2 -9.70 -7.46 34.93
N ARG A 3 -10.22 -6.33 35.38
CA ARG A 3 -11.08 -5.47 34.57
C ARG A 3 -10.33 -4.93 33.36
N ASN A 4 -9.12 -4.41 33.56
CA ASN A 4 -8.31 -3.90 32.46
C ASN A 4 -7.97 -5.00 31.44
N ALA A 5 -7.65 -6.22 31.91
CA ALA A 5 -7.41 -7.36 31.03
C ALA A 5 -8.66 -7.70 30.18
N ASN A 6 -9.85 -7.69 30.78
CA ASN A 6 -11.10 -7.93 30.07
C ASN A 6 -11.41 -6.81 29.06
N ASP A 7 -11.12 -5.56 29.38
CA ASP A 7 -11.24 -4.42 28.47
C ASP A 7 -10.30 -4.60 27.26
N GLY A 8 -9.06 -5.04 27.51
CA GLY A 8 -8.10 -5.35 26.44
C GLY A 8 -8.57 -6.49 25.53
N ILE A 9 -9.10 -7.56 26.10
CA ILE A 9 -9.69 -8.69 25.33
C ILE A 9 -10.86 -8.21 24.48
N SER A 10 -11.72 -7.35 25.03
CA SER A 10 -12.87 -6.81 24.31
C SER A 10 -12.45 -5.92 23.15
N LEU A 11 -11.40 -5.11 23.34
CA LEU A 11 -10.79 -4.32 22.27
C LEU A 11 -10.25 -5.22 21.16
N ILE A 12 -9.45 -6.24 21.51
CA ILE A 12 -8.86 -7.16 20.54
C ILE A 12 -9.95 -7.85 19.73
N ARG A 13 -11.02 -8.33 20.36
CA ARG A 13 -12.16 -8.95 19.66
C ARG A 13 -12.85 -7.99 18.71
N THR A 14 -13.02 -6.73 19.09
CA THR A 14 -13.60 -5.70 18.20
C THR A 14 -12.74 -5.49 16.96
N VAL A 15 -11.42 -5.40 17.15
CA VAL A 15 -10.45 -5.27 16.06
C VAL A 15 -10.44 -6.52 15.17
N GLU A 16 -10.39 -7.71 15.77
CA GLU A 16 -10.38 -8.98 15.06
C GLU A 16 -11.61 -9.15 14.15
N ASN A 17 -12.80 -8.86 14.66
CA ASN A 17 -14.02 -8.93 13.86
C ASN A 17 -13.97 -7.99 12.64
N ALA A 18 -13.51 -6.76 12.81
CA ALA A 18 -13.36 -5.82 11.71
C ALA A 18 -12.28 -6.26 10.70
N LEU A 19 -11.18 -6.85 11.18
CA LEU A 19 -10.12 -7.37 10.30
C LEU A 19 -10.57 -8.58 9.50
N VAL A 20 -11.42 -9.44 10.04
CA VAL A 20 -12.03 -10.55 9.30
C VAL A 20 -12.87 -10.03 8.13
N GLU A 21 -13.66 -8.97 8.35
CA GLU A 21 -14.43 -8.33 7.29
C GLU A 21 -13.51 -7.72 6.20
N VAL A 22 -12.48 -6.98 6.61
CA VAL A 22 -11.49 -6.42 5.68
C VAL A 22 -10.78 -7.53 4.88
N SER A 23 -10.40 -8.63 5.53
CA SER A 23 -9.78 -9.78 4.86
C SER A 23 -10.69 -10.40 3.81
N GLY A 24 -11.98 -10.54 4.10
CA GLY A 24 -12.99 -11.00 3.14
C GLY A 24 -13.09 -10.10 1.91
N MET A 25 -13.11 -8.78 2.12
CA MET A 25 -13.11 -7.79 1.03
C MET A 25 -11.84 -7.87 0.18
N LEU A 26 -10.67 -7.99 0.80
CA LEU A 26 -9.40 -8.13 0.08
C LEU A 26 -9.34 -9.42 -0.75
N GLN A 27 -9.87 -10.53 -0.23
CA GLN A 27 -9.99 -11.77 -0.98
C GLN A 27 -10.91 -11.60 -2.20
N ARG A 28 -12.04 -10.92 -2.03
CA ARG A 28 -12.94 -10.62 -3.15
C ARG A 28 -12.26 -9.72 -4.20
N MET A 29 -11.54 -8.68 -3.79
CA MET A 29 -10.76 -7.83 -4.68
C MET A 29 -9.72 -8.64 -5.46
N ARG A 30 -9.04 -9.58 -4.81
CA ARG A 30 -8.08 -10.48 -5.46
C ARG A 30 -8.76 -11.32 -6.56
N VAL A 31 -9.93 -11.89 -6.27
CA VAL A 31 -10.68 -12.69 -7.26
C VAL A 31 -11.04 -11.82 -8.46
N LEU A 32 -11.57 -10.62 -8.25
CA LEU A 32 -11.90 -9.68 -9.32
C LEU A 32 -10.70 -9.27 -10.15
N ALA A 33 -9.55 -9.02 -9.50
CA ALA A 33 -8.31 -8.67 -10.19
C ALA A 33 -7.81 -9.81 -11.08
N VAL A 34 -7.79 -11.05 -10.57
CA VAL A 34 -7.40 -12.25 -11.33
C VAL A 34 -8.37 -12.49 -12.49
N GLN A 35 -9.67 -12.36 -12.27
CA GLN A 35 -10.67 -12.46 -13.32
C GLN A 35 -10.45 -11.40 -14.40
N SER A 36 -10.23 -10.15 -14.03
CA SER A 36 -10.01 -9.03 -14.96
C SER A 36 -8.71 -9.17 -15.76
N ALA A 37 -7.72 -9.87 -15.24
CA ALA A 37 -6.46 -10.16 -15.93
C ALA A 37 -6.58 -11.18 -17.06
N ASN A 38 -7.69 -11.90 -17.14
CA ASN A 38 -7.92 -12.87 -18.20
C ASN A 38 -8.31 -12.14 -19.50
N ASP A 39 -7.62 -12.46 -20.60
CA ASP A 39 -7.84 -11.85 -21.91
C ASP A 39 -9.21 -12.19 -22.54
N THR A 40 -9.92 -13.21 -22.03
CA THR A 40 -11.28 -13.53 -22.46
C THR A 40 -12.33 -12.51 -22.03
N ASN A 41 -12.02 -11.64 -21.05
CA ASN A 41 -12.93 -10.60 -20.58
C ASN A 41 -12.96 -9.40 -21.51
N THR A 42 -14.17 -8.94 -21.80
CA THR A 42 -14.41 -7.71 -22.57
C THR A 42 -14.05 -6.46 -21.76
N ALA A 43 -13.87 -5.33 -22.44
CA ALA A 43 -13.66 -4.03 -21.79
C ALA A 43 -14.81 -3.67 -20.83
N THR A 44 -16.05 -4.03 -21.20
CA THR A 44 -17.23 -3.77 -20.35
C THR A 44 -17.22 -4.60 -19.07
N GLU A 45 -16.86 -5.87 -19.14
CA GLU A 45 -16.74 -6.75 -17.97
C GLU A 45 -15.63 -6.28 -17.03
N ARG A 46 -14.49 -5.86 -17.59
CA ARG A 46 -13.40 -5.24 -16.79
C ARG A 46 -13.85 -3.94 -16.11
N ALA A 47 -14.68 -3.13 -16.79
CA ALA A 47 -15.23 -1.92 -16.18
C ALA A 47 -16.17 -2.23 -15.01
N PHE A 48 -17.01 -3.26 -15.11
CA PHE A 48 -17.85 -3.70 -14.00
C PHE A 48 -17.02 -4.21 -12.81
N ALA A 49 -16.01 -5.04 -13.07
CA ALA A 49 -15.10 -5.51 -12.03
C ALA A 49 -14.35 -4.35 -11.35
N ASN A 50 -13.93 -3.34 -12.11
CA ASN A 50 -13.28 -2.15 -11.56
C ASN A 50 -14.23 -1.32 -10.68
N ASN A 51 -15.50 -1.20 -11.06
CA ASN A 51 -16.49 -0.52 -10.24
C ASN A 51 -16.70 -1.25 -8.91
N GLU A 52 -16.80 -2.59 -8.92
CA GLU A 52 -16.91 -3.39 -7.70
C GLU A 52 -15.64 -3.24 -6.82
N LEU A 53 -14.45 -3.25 -7.43
CA LEU A 53 -13.18 -3.00 -6.73
C LEU A 53 -13.18 -1.64 -6.02
N ASN A 54 -13.64 -0.59 -6.69
CA ASN A 54 -13.73 0.74 -6.09
C ASN A 54 -14.70 0.77 -4.90
N GLN A 55 -15.84 0.09 -5.00
CA GLN A 55 -16.80 -0.02 -3.89
C GLN A 55 -16.21 -0.76 -2.69
N LEU A 56 -15.53 -1.89 -2.92
CA LEU A 56 -14.84 -2.62 -1.86
C LEU A 56 -13.74 -1.78 -1.20
N GLN A 57 -13.02 -0.98 -1.97
CA GLN A 57 -12.00 -0.07 -1.46
C GLN A 57 -12.59 1.03 -0.56
N LEU A 58 -13.73 1.59 -0.95
CA LEU A 58 -14.46 2.56 -0.13
C LEU A 58 -14.98 1.92 1.16
N GLU A 59 -15.46 0.67 1.07
CA GLU A 59 -15.97 -0.05 2.22
C GLU A 59 -14.86 -0.40 3.23
N ILE A 60 -13.68 -0.82 2.77
CA ILE A 60 -12.51 -1.01 3.64
C ILE A 60 -12.18 0.29 4.37
N SER A 61 -12.17 1.41 3.66
CA SER A 61 -11.93 2.72 4.27
C SER A 61 -13.01 3.07 5.29
N ARG A 62 -14.29 2.77 5.01
CA ARG A 62 -15.40 2.97 5.92
C ARG A 62 -15.25 2.14 7.20
N VAL A 63 -14.89 0.87 7.07
CA VAL A 63 -14.63 -0.02 8.22
C VAL A 63 -13.49 0.54 9.07
N SER A 64 -12.38 0.94 8.45
CA SER A 64 -11.22 1.51 9.15
C SER A 64 -11.57 2.77 9.95
N LEU A 65 -12.36 3.68 9.39
CA LEU A 65 -12.71 4.94 10.03
C LEU A 65 -13.85 4.82 11.05
N ASN A 66 -14.74 3.84 10.87
CA ASN A 66 -15.92 3.70 11.71
C ASN A 66 -15.76 2.69 12.85
N THR A 67 -14.78 1.79 12.79
CA THR A 67 -14.52 0.86 13.90
C THR A 67 -13.97 1.63 15.09
N ARG A 68 -14.76 1.63 16.17
CA ARG A 68 -14.46 2.37 17.39
C ARG A 68 -14.53 1.45 18.60
N TYR A 69 -13.66 1.76 19.57
CA TYR A 69 -13.71 1.19 20.90
C TYR A 69 -13.68 2.33 21.93
N ASN A 70 -14.67 2.37 22.81
CA ASN A 70 -14.84 3.48 23.76
C ASN A 70 -14.76 4.89 23.13
N GLY A 71 -15.33 5.05 21.92
CA GLY A 71 -15.35 6.31 21.16
C GLY A 71 -14.07 6.60 20.37
N ALA A 72 -12.97 5.89 20.62
CA ALA A 72 -11.72 6.05 19.86
C ALA A 72 -11.70 5.16 18.61
N GLN A 73 -11.23 5.69 17.50
CA GLN A 73 -10.98 4.90 16.29
C GLN A 73 -9.76 3.99 16.52
N VAL A 74 -9.87 2.74 16.10
CA VAL A 74 -8.83 1.75 16.42
C VAL A 74 -8.08 1.23 15.19
N LEU A 75 -8.59 1.46 13.97
CA LEU A 75 -8.04 0.93 12.71
C LEU A 75 -7.46 1.99 11.77
N ASN A 76 -7.47 3.25 12.15
CA ASN A 76 -6.97 4.37 11.32
C ASN A 76 -5.50 4.74 11.61
N GLY A 77 -4.78 3.91 12.37
CA GLY A 77 -3.38 4.15 12.75
C GLY A 77 -3.17 5.09 13.93
N SER A 78 -4.24 5.69 14.47
CA SER A 78 -4.12 6.54 15.67
C SER A 78 -3.95 5.74 16.97
N PHE A 79 -4.23 4.43 16.91
CA PHE A 79 -4.16 3.54 18.06
C PHE A 79 -2.81 2.82 18.13
N SER A 80 -1.73 3.61 18.32
CA SER A 80 -0.37 3.08 18.45
C SER A 80 0.23 3.40 19.80
N GLY A 81 1.16 2.55 20.27
CA GLY A 81 1.88 2.74 21.53
C GLY A 81 0.98 2.74 22.76
N LYS A 82 -0.16 2.08 22.71
CA LYS A 82 -1.07 1.97 23.85
C LYS A 82 -0.58 0.93 24.83
N SER A 83 -0.63 1.27 26.12
CA SER A 83 -0.23 0.39 27.21
C SER A 83 -1.44 0.07 28.08
N LEU A 84 -1.59 -1.20 28.38
CA LEU A 84 -2.64 -1.72 29.25
C LEU A 84 -2.00 -2.26 30.53
N GLN A 85 -2.26 -1.62 31.66
CA GLN A 85 -1.80 -2.09 32.97
C GLN A 85 -2.59 -3.34 33.39
N VAL A 86 -1.94 -4.49 33.47
CA VAL A 86 -2.56 -5.77 33.80
C VAL A 86 -2.21 -6.28 35.20
N GLY A 87 -1.12 -5.81 35.74
CA GLY A 87 -0.67 -6.18 37.10
C GLY A 87 -0.90 -5.08 38.14
N THR A 88 -0.49 -5.36 39.37
CA THR A 88 -0.58 -4.46 40.53
C THR A 88 0.68 -3.63 40.71
N GLU A 89 1.80 -4.11 40.17
CA GLU A 89 3.10 -3.46 40.28
C GLU A 89 3.36 -2.49 39.11
N SER A 90 4.21 -1.50 39.35
CA SER A 90 4.63 -0.56 38.32
C SER A 90 5.43 -1.29 37.23
N GLY A 91 5.04 -1.14 35.96
CA GLY A 91 5.67 -1.80 34.82
C GLY A 91 5.00 -3.10 34.35
N GLU A 92 4.02 -3.64 35.09
CA GLU A 92 3.24 -4.79 34.64
C GLU A 92 2.19 -4.41 33.60
N SER A 93 2.65 -3.94 32.45
CA SER A 93 1.80 -3.47 31.35
C SER A 93 2.09 -4.21 30.06
N ILE A 94 1.06 -4.40 29.27
CA ILE A 94 1.16 -4.92 27.90
C ILE A 94 1.02 -3.76 26.94
N SER A 95 2.05 -3.53 26.13
CA SER A 95 2.01 -2.52 25.07
C SER A 95 1.62 -3.15 23.74
N PHE A 96 0.74 -2.50 23.02
CA PHE A 96 0.32 -2.94 21.70
C PHE A 96 0.03 -1.76 20.78
N SER A 97 0.08 -2.03 19.49
CA SER A 97 -0.24 -1.06 18.44
C SER A 97 -1.10 -1.74 17.39
N ILE A 98 -2.06 -1.00 16.86
CA ILE A 98 -2.93 -1.46 15.79
C ILE A 98 -2.55 -0.69 14.54
N ALA A 99 -2.22 -1.43 13.48
CA ALA A 99 -1.83 -0.84 12.19
C ALA A 99 -3.02 -0.11 11.53
N ASN A 100 -2.71 0.86 10.68
CA ASN A 100 -3.70 1.50 9.84
C ASN A 100 -4.13 0.53 8.72
N VAL A 101 -5.43 0.29 8.60
CA VAL A 101 -6.03 -0.55 7.56
C VAL A 101 -6.87 0.23 6.53
N GLU A 102 -6.70 1.55 6.47
CA GLU A 102 -7.28 2.32 5.37
C GLU A 102 -6.80 1.80 4.01
N SER A 103 -7.66 1.81 3.02
CA SER A 103 -7.34 1.32 1.67
C SER A 103 -6.10 2.01 1.07
N SER A 104 -5.86 3.27 1.42
CA SER A 104 -4.67 4.03 1.00
C SER A 104 -3.36 3.58 1.66
N LYS A 105 -3.45 2.79 2.75
CA LYS A 105 -2.31 2.26 3.53
C LYS A 105 -2.12 0.76 3.33
N LEU A 106 -3.13 0.10 2.77
CA LEU A 106 -3.07 -1.29 2.37
C LEU A 106 -2.60 -1.36 0.91
N GLY A 107 -1.52 -2.05 0.64
CA GLY A 107 -1.04 -2.25 -0.72
C GLY A 107 0.46 -2.43 -0.80
N ALA A 108 0.92 -2.78 -1.98
CA ALA A 108 2.34 -2.77 -2.29
C ALA A 108 2.78 -1.36 -2.68
N PHE A 109 4.01 -1.02 -2.39
CA PHE A 109 4.61 0.19 -2.93
C PHE A 109 4.69 0.07 -4.44
N VAL A 110 3.90 0.88 -5.16
CA VAL A 110 3.95 0.95 -6.61
C VAL A 110 4.85 2.11 -7.00
N ILE A 111 5.90 1.83 -7.73
CA ILE A 111 6.71 2.86 -8.36
C ILE A 111 5.93 3.34 -9.58
N SER A 112 5.24 4.46 -9.44
CA SER A 112 4.59 5.13 -10.55
C SER A 112 5.63 5.92 -11.32
N GLY A 113 6.20 5.31 -12.35
CA GLY A 113 6.95 6.06 -13.34
C GLY A 113 5.99 6.89 -14.21
N THR A 114 6.29 8.17 -14.43
CA THR A 114 5.57 8.93 -15.44
C THR A 114 5.83 8.28 -16.80
N ARG A 115 4.77 7.69 -17.39
CA ARG A 115 4.86 7.17 -18.75
C ARG A 115 5.26 8.34 -19.68
N ARG A 116 6.44 8.27 -20.23
CA ARG A 116 6.79 9.14 -21.35
C ARG A 116 6.41 8.41 -22.62
N ASP A 117 5.41 8.91 -23.32
CA ASP A 117 5.12 8.43 -24.65
C ASP A 117 6.36 8.66 -25.51
N ALA A 118 6.75 7.63 -26.26
CA ALA A 118 7.80 7.78 -27.25
C ALA A 118 7.37 8.88 -28.24
N VAL A 119 8.12 9.98 -28.29
CA VAL A 119 7.90 10.99 -29.30
C VAL A 119 8.18 10.33 -30.64
N ALA A 120 7.16 10.26 -31.50
CA ALA A 120 7.35 9.75 -32.84
C ALA A 120 8.50 10.50 -33.50
N SER A 121 9.54 9.78 -33.91
CA SER A 121 10.63 10.33 -34.67
C SER A 121 10.04 10.98 -35.95
N SER A 122 10.10 12.29 -36.06
CA SER A 122 9.84 12.91 -37.34
C SER A 122 10.92 12.46 -38.29
N ALA A 123 10.55 12.11 -39.52
CA ALA A 123 11.39 11.44 -40.52
C ALA A 123 12.56 12.31 -41.05
N THR A 124 13.02 13.31 -40.38
CA THR A 124 14.18 14.16 -40.69
C THR A 124 15.37 13.79 -39.81
N GLY A 125 15.86 12.57 -39.92
CA GLY A 125 17.26 12.17 -39.71
C GLY A 125 18.01 12.51 -38.40
N THR A 126 17.46 13.31 -37.55
CA THR A 126 18.02 13.56 -36.21
C THR A 126 17.21 12.75 -35.21
N ALA A 127 17.81 11.71 -34.65
CA ALA A 127 17.21 11.02 -33.51
C ALA A 127 16.80 12.12 -32.51
N PRO A 128 15.52 12.18 -32.09
CA PRO A 128 15.14 13.10 -31.04
C PRO A 128 16.08 12.80 -29.89
N ALA A 129 16.86 13.77 -29.46
CA ALA A 129 17.56 13.68 -28.21
C ALA A 129 16.47 13.24 -27.21
N ASN A 130 16.56 12.01 -26.73
CA ASN A 130 15.71 11.57 -25.63
C ASN A 130 15.77 12.71 -24.63
N GLY A 131 14.72 13.49 -24.52
CA GLY A 131 14.70 14.73 -23.73
C GLY A 131 14.82 14.47 -22.24
N THR A 132 15.78 13.69 -21.89
CA THR A 132 16.23 13.34 -20.58
C THR A 132 17.37 14.27 -20.23
N ASN A 133 17.01 15.52 -19.96
CA ASN A 133 17.77 16.23 -18.96
C ASN A 133 17.85 15.30 -17.75
N THR A 134 19.05 15.15 -17.18
CA THR A 134 19.34 14.38 -15.96
C THR A 134 18.08 14.04 -15.14
N ASN A 135 17.45 12.92 -15.44
CA ASN A 135 16.27 12.49 -14.72
C ASN A 135 16.75 11.65 -13.54
N SER A 136 16.28 11.97 -12.38
CA SER A 136 16.50 11.15 -11.20
C SER A 136 15.24 10.35 -10.91
N LEU A 137 15.41 9.06 -10.63
CA LEU A 137 14.39 8.21 -10.09
C LEU A 137 14.71 7.99 -8.61
N THR A 138 13.82 8.42 -7.74
CA THR A 138 13.97 8.17 -6.30
C THR A 138 13.12 6.97 -5.92
N LEU A 139 13.75 5.96 -5.36
CA LEU A 139 13.10 4.78 -4.76
C LEU A 139 13.05 4.99 -3.25
N GLU A 140 11.87 4.85 -2.68
CA GLU A 140 11.69 4.95 -1.24
C GLU A 140 11.01 3.69 -0.73
N ALA A 141 11.66 3.01 0.23
CA ALA A 141 11.12 1.83 0.89
C ALA A 141 11.61 1.80 2.34
N ASN A 142 10.72 1.46 3.27
CA ASN A 142 11.03 1.33 4.70
C ASN A 142 11.73 2.57 5.32
N GLY A 143 11.40 3.79 4.83
CA GLY A 143 12.06 5.02 5.27
C GLY A 143 13.46 5.23 4.70
N ILE A 144 13.93 4.38 3.80
CA ILE A 144 15.20 4.53 3.07
C ILE A 144 14.88 5.07 1.68
N SER A 145 15.42 6.26 1.37
CA SER A 145 15.32 6.87 0.04
C SER A 145 16.64 6.70 -0.70
N ARG A 146 16.58 6.23 -1.95
CA ARG A 146 17.72 6.11 -2.86
C ARG A 146 17.41 6.75 -4.18
N THR A 147 18.26 7.69 -4.59
CA THR A 147 18.11 8.39 -5.86
C THR A 147 19.06 7.78 -6.89
N ILE A 148 18.50 7.33 -8.01
CA ILE A 148 19.23 6.86 -9.18
C ILE A 148 19.26 8.02 -10.18
N VAL A 149 20.42 8.62 -10.36
CA VAL A 149 20.61 9.64 -11.40
C VAL A 149 21.03 8.93 -12.69
N HIS A 150 20.38 9.23 -13.78
CA HIS A 150 20.78 8.74 -15.10
C HIS A 150 21.02 9.90 -16.07
N GLU A 151 22.06 9.80 -16.85
CA GLU A 151 22.42 10.76 -17.88
C GLU A 151 21.56 10.56 -19.14
N ALA A 152 21.45 11.60 -19.94
CA ALA A 152 20.79 11.52 -21.24
C ALA A 152 21.45 10.47 -22.13
N GLY A 153 20.65 9.60 -22.77
CA GLY A 153 21.16 8.59 -23.70
C GLY A 153 21.50 7.23 -23.10
N ILE A 154 21.27 7.01 -21.83
CA ILE A 154 21.44 5.67 -21.21
C ILE A 154 20.37 4.70 -21.75
N GLU A 155 20.80 3.51 -22.14
CA GLU A 155 19.93 2.42 -22.55
C GLU A 155 19.02 1.95 -21.39
N ALA A 156 17.77 1.61 -21.70
CA ALA A 156 16.80 1.10 -20.71
C ALA A 156 17.33 -0.09 -19.90
N LYS A 157 18.16 -0.95 -20.52
CA LYS A 157 18.83 -2.07 -19.86
C LYS A 157 19.73 -1.62 -18.71
N THR A 158 20.49 -0.53 -18.91
CA THR A 158 21.40 0.03 -17.89
C THR A 158 20.60 0.65 -16.74
N VAL A 159 19.47 1.31 -17.03
CA VAL A 159 18.56 1.84 -16.00
C VAL A 159 18.00 0.70 -15.17
N ALA A 160 17.51 -0.38 -15.82
CA ALA A 160 17.00 -1.56 -15.14
C ALA A 160 18.03 -2.23 -14.23
N MET A 161 19.29 -2.36 -14.69
CA MET A 161 20.36 -2.89 -13.84
C MET A 161 20.63 -2.03 -12.61
N ARG A 162 20.61 -0.69 -12.75
CA ARG A 162 20.79 0.23 -11.62
C ARG A 162 19.62 0.16 -10.63
N ILE A 163 18.39 0.04 -11.13
CA ILE A 163 17.19 -0.17 -10.29
C ILE A 163 17.34 -1.47 -9.48
N ASN A 164 17.70 -2.58 -10.14
CA ASN A 164 17.86 -3.86 -9.47
C ASN A 164 18.99 -3.85 -8.43
N ALA A 165 20.10 -3.16 -8.69
CA ALA A 165 21.18 -3.02 -7.74
C ALA A 165 20.74 -2.24 -6.48
N VAL A 166 19.89 -1.23 -6.63
CA VAL A 166 19.35 -0.45 -5.51
C VAL A 166 18.26 -1.24 -4.78
N ALA A 167 17.40 -1.96 -5.49
CA ALA A 167 16.35 -2.80 -4.91
C ALA A 167 16.96 -3.90 -4.02
N GLY A 168 18.07 -4.53 -4.47
CA GLY A 168 18.79 -5.52 -3.65
C GLY A 168 19.40 -4.93 -2.36
N ALA A 169 19.77 -3.65 -2.37
CA ALA A 169 20.32 -2.95 -1.21
C ALA A 169 19.26 -2.43 -0.24
N THR A 170 18.02 -2.27 -0.70
CA THR A 170 16.87 -1.78 0.10
C THR A 170 15.96 -2.91 0.60
N GLN A 171 16.26 -4.17 0.28
CA GLN A 171 15.43 -5.35 0.61
C GLN A 171 13.97 -5.22 0.15
N VAL A 172 13.75 -4.63 -1.02
CA VAL A 172 12.44 -4.54 -1.69
C VAL A 172 12.30 -5.62 -2.74
#